data_78557d772c231a291e8ad47022be7b8a
#
_entry.id   78557d772c231a291e8ad47022be7b8a
#
_cell.length_a   1.000
_cell.length_b   1.000
_cell.length_c   1.000
_cell.angle_alpha   90.00
_cell.angle_beta   90.00
_cell.angle_gamma   90.00
#
_symmetry.space_group_name_H-M   'P 1'
#
loop_
_entity.id
_entity.type
_entity.pdbx_description
1 polymer ?
#
loop_
_entity_poly.entity_id
_entity_poly.type
_entity_poly.pdbx_seq_one_letter_code
_entity_poly.pdbx_strand_id
1 'polypeptide(L)'
;MIVGEAPGFNEDRQGEPFVGAAGKLLDTLLARIELSRADVYITNVLKCRPPMNRDPMPNEVEACSPYLKEQLAHVQPKVVLILGRHALERLMPGQGSISRIHGSLIRRGDIAYVPLYHPAAALHNGALVADLERDFDAVKRYLDQLLAPPPPPVPAVAPRQESEQLRLL
;
A
#
# COMPACT_ATOMS: atom_id res chain seq x y z
N MET A 1 2.42 -3.27 4.38
CA MET A 1 1.68 -4.47 3.93
C MET A 1 1.34 -4.34 2.46
N ILE A 2 1.34 -5.44 1.69
CA ILE A 2 1.00 -5.45 0.26
C ILE A 2 -0.16 -6.42 0.06
N VAL A 3 -1.20 -5.98 -0.67
CA VAL A 3 -2.41 -6.78 -0.92
C VAL A 3 -2.69 -6.84 -2.41
N GLY A 4 -2.56 -8.05 -2.98
CA GLY A 4 -2.95 -8.36 -4.36
C GLY A 4 -4.33 -8.98 -4.47
N GLU A 5 -4.62 -9.54 -5.64
CA GLU A 5 -5.93 -10.11 -5.97
C GLU A 5 -6.08 -11.56 -5.48
N ALA A 6 -5.34 -12.48 -6.06
CA ALA A 6 -5.45 -13.92 -5.85
C ALA A 6 -4.12 -14.63 -6.17
N PRO A 7 -3.89 -15.85 -5.64
CA PRO A 7 -2.79 -16.69 -6.07
C PRO A 7 -2.90 -17.08 -7.55
N GLY A 8 -1.79 -17.05 -8.26
CA GLY A 8 -1.64 -17.65 -9.58
C GLY A 8 -1.19 -19.12 -9.51
N PHE A 9 -0.83 -19.70 -10.65
CA PHE A 9 -0.42 -21.10 -10.72
C PHE A 9 0.83 -21.43 -9.89
N ASN A 10 1.83 -20.56 -9.90
CA ASN A 10 3.08 -20.78 -9.18
C ASN A 10 2.87 -20.60 -7.66
N GLU A 11 2.06 -19.61 -7.29
CA GLU A 11 1.70 -19.31 -5.92
C GLU A 11 0.90 -20.46 -5.28
N ASP A 12 -0.05 -21.02 -6.03
CA ASP A 12 -0.86 -22.16 -5.60
C ASP A 12 -0.02 -23.42 -5.35
N ARG A 13 1.05 -23.63 -6.15
CA ARG A 13 1.97 -24.76 -5.98
C ARG A 13 2.97 -24.59 -4.84
N GLN A 14 3.39 -23.35 -4.56
CA GLN A 14 4.46 -23.08 -3.60
C GLN A 14 3.91 -22.67 -2.24
N GLY A 15 2.62 -22.28 -2.16
CA GLY A 15 1.99 -21.81 -0.93
C GLY A 15 2.42 -20.39 -0.52
N GLU A 16 3.10 -19.65 -1.41
CA GLU A 16 3.59 -18.29 -1.13
C GLU A 16 3.05 -17.29 -2.14
N PRO A 17 2.67 -16.05 -1.72
CA PRO A 17 2.17 -15.04 -2.64
C PRO A 17 3.31 -14.43 -3.49
N PHE A 18 2.98 -14.09 -4.74
CA PHE A 18 3.89 -13.38 -5.65
C PHE A 18 5.25 -14.07 -5.87
N VAL A 19 5.25 -15.35 -6.22
CA VAL A 19 6.47 -16.13 -6.57
C VAL A 19 6.66 -16.29 -8.08
N GLY A 20 5.66 -15.98 -8.89
CA GLY A 20 5.73 -16.01 -10.36
C GLY A 20 6.42 -14.78 -10.96
N ALA A 21 6.24 -14.57 -12.29
CA ALA A 21 6.84 -13.44 -13.00
C ALA A 21 6.40 -12.06 -12.43
N ALA A 22 5.13 -11.93 -12.05
CA ALA A 22 4.61 -10.73 -11.38
C ALA A 22 5.29 -10.48 -10.02
N GLY A 23 5.60 -11.56 -9.29
CA GLY A 23 6.33 -11.49 -8.02
C GLY A 23 7.77 -11.02 -8.21
N LYS A 24 8.47 -11.51 -9.23
CA LYS A 24 9.83 -11.04 -9.56
C LYS A 24 9.86 -9.54 -9.87
N LEU A 25 8.86 -9.04 -10.59
CA LEU A 25 8.72 -7.59 -10.82
C LEU A 25 8.47 -6.85 -9.51
N LEU A 26 7.61 -7.38 -8.64
CA LEU A 26 7.38 -6.80 -7.30
C LEU A 26 8.67 -6.76 -6.49
N ASP A 27 9.48 -7.82 -6.52
CA ASP A 27 10.77 -7.85 -5.81
C ASP A 27 11.75 -6.78 -6.34
N THR A 28 11.77 -6.55 -7.66
CA THR A 28 12.56 -5.47 -8.28
C THR A 28 12.07 -4.09 -7.82
N LEU A 29 10.75 -3.89 -7.76
CA LEU A 29 10.15 -2.63 -7.30
C LEU A 29 10.39 -2.39 -5.80
N LEU A 30 10.35 -3.43 -4.98
CA LEU A 30 10.71 -3.33 -3.56
C LEU A 30 12.18 -2.96 -3.39
N ALA A 31 13.09 -3.64 -4.11
CA ALA A 31 14.52 -3.34 -4.05
C ALA A 31 14.83 -1.89 -4.47
N ARG A 32 14.09 -1.33 -5.44
CA ARG A 32 14.19 0.08 -5.85
C ARG A 32 13.97 1.06 -4.69
N ILE A 33 13.13 0.69 -3.74
CA ILE A 33 12.83 1.50 -2.55
C ILE A 33 13.53 0.99 -1.29
N GLU A 34 14.61 0.24 -1.47
CA GLU A 34 15.46 -0.30 -0.40
C GLU A 34 14.72 -1.25 0.57
N LEU A 35 13.68 -1.93 0.08
CA LEU A 35 12.95 -2.95 0.81
C LEU A 35 13.13 -4.33 0.16
N SER A 36 12.95 -5.34 0.96
CA SER A 36 12.88 -6.75 0.54
C SER A 36 11.58 -7.39 0.97
N ARG A 37 11.33 -8.63 0.56
CA ARG A 37 10.16 -9.40 1.01
C ARG A 37 10.14 -9.62 2.52
N ALA A 38 11.31 -9.65 3.18
CA ALA A 38 11.41 -9.81 4.62
C ALA A 38 10.93 -8.58 5.41
N ASP A 39 10.91 -7.41 4.77
CA ASP A 39 10.49 -6.15 5.41
C ASP A 39 8.99 -5.89 5.29
N VAL A 40 8.27 -6.72 4.52
CA VAL A 40 6.87 -6.48 4.18
C VAL A 40 6.01 -7.73 4.39
N TYR A 41 4.75 -7.54 4.73
CA TYR A 41 3.76 -8.61 4.73
C TYR A 41 3.01 -8.60 3.40
N ILE A 42 3.12 -9.68 2.62
CA ILE A 42 2.50 -9.82 1.30
C ILE A 42 1.34 -10.80 1.37
N THR A 43 0.18 -10.44 0.84
CA THR A 43 -1.00 -11.30 0.78
C THR A 43 -1.89 -10.95 -0.41
N ASN A 44 -3.01 -11.65 -0.53
CA ASN A 44 -4.05 -11.43 -1.52
C ASN A 44 -5.43 -11.32 -0.88
N VAL A 45 -6.39 -10.76 -1.62
CA VAL A 45 -7.81 -10.77 -1.25
C VAL A 45 -8.31 -12.22 -1.15
N LEU A 46 -8.11 -13.01 -2.21
CA LEU A 46 -8.38 -14.45 -2.19
C LEU A 46 -7.20 -15.23 -1.63
N LYS A 47 -7.51 -16.32 -0.90
CA LYS A 47 -6.50 -17.23 -0.34
C LYS A 47 -6.28 -18.46 -1.21
N CYS A 48 -7.21 -18.76 -2.12
CA CYS A 48 -7.16 -19.85 -3.05
C CYS A 48 -7.12 -19.34 -4.50
N ARG A 49 -6.50 -20.10 -5.38
CA ARG A 49 -6.44 -19.78 -6.80
C ARG A 49 -7.79 -20.00 -7.49
N PRO A 50 -8.36 -19.00 -8.19
CA PRO A 50 -9.53 -19.20 -9.02
C PRO A 50 -9.23 -20.11 -10.21
N PRO A 51 -10.18 -20.96 -10.68
CA PRO A 51 -10.01 -21.78 -11.87
C PRO A 51 -9.55 -20.97 -13.07
N MET A 52 -8.53 -21.45 -13.77
CA MET A 52 -7.94 -20.80 -14.95
C MET A 52 -7.46 -19.35 -14.72
N ASN A 53 -7.20 -18.94 -13.48
CA ASN A 53 -6.85 -17.56 -13.08
C ASN A 53 -7.91 -16.54 -13.54
N ARG A 54 -9.19 -16.91 -13.56
CA ARG A 54 -10.26 -15.94 -13.85
C ARG A 54 -10.40 -14.90 -12.73
N ASP A 55 -11.11 -13.83 -13.02
CA ASP A 55 -11.46 -12.84 -12.03
C ASP A 55 -12.20 -13.48 -10.83
N PRO A 56 -11.97 -12.99 -9.60
CA PRO A 56 -12.66 -13.42 -8.39
C PRO A 56 -14.17 -13.25 -8.48
N MET A 57 -14.93 -14.26 -8.03
CA MET A 57 -16.37 -14.13 -7.87
C MET A 57 -16.73 -13.48 -6.52
N PRO A 58 -17.87 -12.78 -6.41
CA PRO A 58 -18.27 -12.13 -5.15
C PRO A 58 -18.33 -13.06 -3.94
N ASN A 59 -18.86 -14.28 -4.13
CA ASN A 59 -18.93 -15.28 -3.08
C ASN A 59 -17.56 -15.80 -2.63
N GLU A 60 -16.58 -15.89 -3.54
CA GLU A 60 -15.20 -16.26 -3.23
C GLU A 60 -14.51 -15.16 -2.40
N VAL A 61 -14.72 -13.90 -2.79
CA VAL A 61 -14.23 -12.74 -2.06
C VAL A 61 -14.83 -12.68 -0.66
N GLU A 62 -16.13 -12.94 -0.55
CA GLU A 62 -16.83 -12.97 0.74
C GLU A 62 -16.29 -14.07 1.66
N ALA A 63 -16.12 -15.29 1.15
CA ALA A 63 -15.56 -16.41 1.89
C ALA A 63 -14.11 -16.16 2.37
N CYS A 64 -13.30 -15.46 1.59
CA CYS A 64 -11.93 -15.10 1.96
C CYS A 64 -11.80 -13.83 2.81
N SER A 65 -12.86 -13.03 2.89
CA SER A 65 -12.88 -11.76 3.61
C SER A 65 -12.46 -11.81 5.07
N PRO A 66 -12.90 -12.81 5.89
CA PRO A 66 -12.48 -12.92 7.29
C PRO A 66 -10.96 -13.00 7.44
N TYR A 67 -10.29 -13.81 6.61
CA TYR A 67 -8.83 -13.97 6.67
C TYR A 67 -8.08 -12.67 6.42
N LEU A 68 -8.50 -11.86 5.43
CA LEU A 68 -7.86 -10.58 5.16
C LEU A 68 -8.08 -9.59 6.32
N LYS A 69 -9.28 -9.60 6.93
CA LYS A 69 -9.58 -8.77 8.10
C LYS A 69 -8.68 -9.12 9.29
N GLU A 70 -8.52 -10.42 9.57
CA GLU A 70 -7.63 -10.90 10.63
C GLU A 70 -6.18 -10.54 10.36
N GLN A 71 -5.70 -10.70 9.12
CA GLN A 71 -4.36 -10.30 8.72
C GLN A 71 -4.12 -8.80 8.94
N LEU A 72 -5.05 -7.94 8.54
CA LEU A 72 -4.98 -6.50 8.80
C LEU A 72 -4.94 -6.17 10.29
N ALA A 73 -5.75 -6.86 11.08
CA ALA A 73 -5.82 -6.66 12.53
C ALA A 73 -4.54 -7.11 13.25
N HIS A 74 -3.91 -8.20 12.81
CA HIS A 74 -2.67 -8.69 13.41
C HIS A 74 -1.42 -7.91 12.97
N VAL A 75 -1.32 -7.59 11.67
CA VAL A 75 -0.18 -6.86 11.11
C VAL A 75 -0.19 -5.39 11.51
N GLN A 76 -1.37 -4.81 11.71
CA GLN A 76 -1.58 -3.38 12.03
C GLN A 76 -0.74 -2.45 11.14
N PRO A 77 -0.84 -2.57 9.81
CA PRO A 77 0.05 -1.87 8.91
C PRO A 77 -0.19 -0.35 8.95
N LYS A 78 0.87 0.43 8.95
CA LYS A 78 0.78 1.89 8.74
C LYS A 78 0.54 2.24 7.27
N VAL A 79 1.04 1.39 6.36
CA VAL A 79 0.90 1.57 4.91
C VAL A 79 0.43 0.26 4.28
N VAL A 80 -0.57 0.35 3.40
CA VAL A 80 -1.08 -0.75 2.59
C VAL A 80 -0.93 -0.40 1.11
N LEU A 81 -0.08 -1.12 0.40
CA LEU A 81 0.01 -1.06 -1.06
C LEU A 81 -1.06 -1.98 -1.64
N ILE A 82 -1.94 -1.44 -2.47
CA ILE A 82 -3.06 -2.15 -3.08
C ILE A 82 -2.72 -2.43 -4.54
N LEU A 83 -2.50 -3.70 -4.90
CA LEU A 83 -2.09 -4.09 -6.24
C LEU A 83 -3.29 -4.50 -7.10
N GLY A 84 -3.69 -3.62 -8.02
CA GLY A 84 -4.72 -3.87 -9.02
C GLY A 84 -6.15 -3.53 -8.59
N ARG A 85 -7.06 -3.65 -9.57
CA ARG A 85 -8.47 -3.19 -9.42
C ARG A 85 -9.28 -3.98 -8.41
N HIS A 86 -9.11 -5.30 -8.35
CA HIS A 86 -9.91 -6.15 -7.45
C HIS A 86 -9.53 -5.96 -5.99
N ALA A 87 -8.22 -5.81 -5.69
CA ALA A 87 -7.77 -5.46 -4.36
C ALA A 87 -8.24 -4.05 -3.97
N LEU A 88 -8.22 -3.09 -4.91
CA LEU A 88 -8.72 -1.74 -4.70
C LEU A 88 -10.22 -1.73 -4.36
N GLU A 89 -11.03 -2.41 -5.15
CA GLU A 89 -12.48 -2.46 -4.91
C GLU A 89 -12.82 -3.11 -3.57
N ARG A 90 -12.03 -4.12 -3.16
CA ARG A 90 -12.24 -4.78 -1.87
C ARG A 90 -11.85 -3.93 -0.67
N LEU A 91 -10.70 -3.27 -0.72
CA LEU A 91 -10.18 -2.49 0.41
C LEU A 91 -10.73 -1.06 0.44
N MET A 92 -11.05 -0.50 -0.73
CA MET A 92 -11.46 0.88 -0.90
C MET A 92 -12.60 1.04 -1.91
N PRO A 93 -13.78 0.44 -1.63
CA PRO A 93 -14.91 0.51 -2.57
C PRO A 93 -15.30 1.96 -2.86
N GLY A 94 -15.64 2.25 -4.12
CA GLY A 94 -16.09 3.57 -4.55
C GLY A 94 -15.01 4.63 -4.74
N GLN A 95 -13.73 4.31 -4.59
CA GLN A 95 -12.63 5.30 -4.75
C GLN A 95 -12.30 5.66 -6.21
N GLY A 96 -12.92 4.99 -7.18
CA GLY A 96 -12.64 5.22 -8.60
C GLY A 96 -11.73 4.17 -9.22
N SER A 97 -11.32 4.40 -10.48
CA SER A 97 -10.51 3.44 -11.23
C SER A 97 -9.03 3.55 -10.87
N ILE A 98 -8.33 2.41 -10.89
CA ILE A 98 -6.91 2.34 -10.64
C ILE A 98 -6.10 3.30 -11.54
N SER A 99 -6.51 3.47 -12.79
CA SER A 99 -5.86 4.37 -13.75
C SER A 99 -5.90 5.86 -13.39
N ARG A 100 -6.80 6.25 -12.49
CA ARG A 100 -6.92 7.65 -12.03
C ARG A 100 -6.22 7.92 -10.72
N ILE A 101 -6.07 6.89 -9.89
CA ILE A 101 -5.64 7.08 -8.50
C ILE A 101 -4.36 6.30 -8.14
N HIS A 102 -3.74 5.57 -9.09
CA HIS A 102 -2.49 4.90 -8.81
C HIS A 102 -1.41 5.89 -8.31
N GLY A 103 -0.53 5.44 -7.45
CA GLY A 103 0.53 6.25 -6.86
C GLY A 103 0.06 7.30 -5.84
N SER A 104 -1.25 7.51 -5.65
CA SER A 104 -1.75 8.49 -4.68
C SER A 104 -1.81 7.92 -3.26
N LEU A 105 -1.51 8.75 -2.26
CA LEU A 105 -1.64 8.40 -0.85
C LEU A 105 -3.04 8.78 -0.34
N ILE A 106 -3.81 7.78 0.09
CA ILE A 106 -5.17 7.96 0.61
C ILE A 106 -5.19 7.49 2.07
N ARG A 107 -5.49 8.39 3.00
CA ARG A 107 -5.57 8.06 4.43
C ARG A 107 -7.00 7.68 4.84
N ARG A 108 -7.11 6.58 5.60
CA ARG A 108 -8.33 6.18 6.30
C ARG A 108 -7.99 5.74 7.73
N GLY A 109 -8.37 6.53 8.71
CA GLY A 109 -7.91 6.34 10.08
C GLY A 109 -6.39 6.40 10.15
N ASP A 110 -5.79 5.44 10.82
CA ASP A 110 -4.34 5.37 11.04
C ASP A 110 -3.58 4.70 9.88
N ILE A 111 -4.28 4.20 8.86
CA ILE A 111 -3.69 3.50 7.72
C ILE A 111 -3.63 4.41 6.50
N ALA A 112 -2.47 4.44 5.85
CA ALA A 112 -2.27 5.03 4.54
C ALA A 112 -2.37 3.96 3.46
N TYR A 113 -3.23 4.16 2.47
CA TYR A 113 -3.42 3.25 1.33
C TYR A 113 -2.81 3.86 0.07
N VAL A 114 -2.09 3.06 -0.68
CA VAL A 114 -1.52 3.47 -1.98
C VAL A 114 -1.97 2.47 -3.04
N PRO A 115 -2.96 2.83 -3.87
CA PRO A 115 -3.35 2.04 -5.03
C PRO A 115 -2.23 2.03 -6.06
N LEU A 116 -1.96 0.86 -6.66
CA LEU A 116 -0.91 0.63 -7.65
C LEU A 116 -1.44 -0.29 -8.75
N TYR A 117 -0.91 -0.18 -9.95
CA TYR A 117 -1.17 -1.20 -10.96
C TYR A 117 -0.71 -2.57 -10.46
N HIS A 118 -1.40 -3.62 -10.89
CA HIS A 118 -0.94 -4.98 -10.59
C HIS A 118 0.30 -5.31 -11.43
N PRO A 119 1.39 -5.84 -10.84
CA PRO A 119 2.60 -6.18 -11.59
C PRO A 119 2.34 -7.10 -12.79
N ALA A 120 1.35 -8.02 -12.71
CA ALA A 120 0.97 -8.85 -13.85
C ALA A 120 0.47 -8.05 -15.06
N ALA A 121 -0.22 -6.92 -14.84
CA ALA A 121 -0.66 -6.07 -15.94
C ALA A 121 0.54 -5.40 -16.66
N ALA A 122 1.59 -5.06 -15.93
CA ALA A 122 2.81 -4.48 -16.48
C ALA A 122 3.62 -5.49 -17.32
N LEU A 123 3.52 -6.80 -17.04
CA LEU A 123 4.13 -7.83 -17.88
C LEU A 123 3.51 -7.90 -19.28
N HIS A 124 2.24 -7.53 -19.43
CA HIS A 124 1.53 -7.47 -20.71
C HIS A 124 1.59 -6.09 -21.37
N ASN A 125 1.86 -5.05 -20.60
CA ASN A 125 1.96 -3.67 -21.08
C ASN A 125 3.16 -2.99 -20.43
N GLY A 126 4.29 -2.99 -21.13
CA GLY A 126 5.54 -2.42 -20.63
C GLY A 126 5.47 -0.94 -20.25
N ALA A 127 4.52 -0.16 -20.79
CA ALA A 127 4.33 1.24 -20.38
C ALA A 127 3.99 1.37 -18.88
N LEU A 128 3.27 0.38 -18.32
CA LEU A 128 2.92 0.36 -16.90
C LEU A 128 4.11 0.09 -15.97
N VAL A 129 5.23 -0.42 -16.48
CA VAL A 129 6.45 -0.60 -15.67
C VAL A 129 6.97 0.76 -15.21
N ALA A 130 7.07 1.72 -16.13
CA ALA A 130 7.52 3.08 -15.78
C ALA A 130 6.55 3.79 -14.81
N ASP A 131 5.24 3.53 -14.93
CA ASP A 131 4.26 4.04 -13.98
C ASP A 131 4.47 3.43 -12.60
N LEU A 132 4.62 2.09 -12.51
CA LEU A 132 4.91 1.40 -11.26
C LEU A 132 6.21 1.89 -10.61
N GLU A 133 7.27 2.10 -11.39
CA GLU A 133 8.53 2.63 -10.88
C GLU A 133 8.36 4.02 -10.25
N ARG A 134 7.64 4.93 -10.93
CA ARG A 134 7.34 6.27 -10.39
C ARG A 134 6.47 6.21 -9.13
N ASP A 135 5.49 5.29 -9.12
CA ASP A 135 4.61 5.10 -7.98
C ASP A 135 5.39 4.55 -6.77
N PHE A 136 6.32 3.60 -6.99
CA PHE A 136 7.18 3.11 -5.92
C PHE A 136 8.14 4.18 -5.40
N ASP A 137 8.68 5.04 -6.25
CA ASP A 137 9.45 6.21 -5.81
C ASP A 137 8.60 7.17 -4.94
N ALA A 138 7.30 7.31 -5.25
CA ALA A 138 6.37 8.03 -4.39
C ALA A 138 6.14 7.30 -3.06
N VAL A 139 5.98 5.97 -3.09
CA VAL A 139 5.86 5.14 -1.87
C VAL A 139 7.09 5.33 -0.97
N LYS A 140 8.30 5.36 -1.51
CA LYS A 140 9.52 5.62 -0.72
C LYS A 140 9.41 6.94 0.03
N ARG A 141 9.05 8.02 -0.66
CA ARG A 141 8.87 9.34 -0.03
C ARG A 141 7.80 9.32 1.07
N TYR A 142 6.71 8.59 0.88
CA TYR A 142 5.66 8.46 1.90
C TYR A 142 6.14 7.68 3.12
N LEU A 143 6.92 6.61 2.92
CA LEU A 143 7.51 5.84 4.01
C LEU A 143 8.49 6.68 4.80
N ASP A 144 9.38 7.41 4.13
CA ASP A 144 10.37 8.29 4.77
C ASP A 144 9.68 9.37 5.62
N GLN A 145 8.59 9.96 5.15
CA GLN A 145 7.79 10.94 5.92
C GLN A 145 7.08 10.32 7.13
N LEU A 146 6.57 9.09 6.99
CA LEU A 146 5.85 8.40 8.05
C LEU A 146 6.79 7.86 9.15
N LEU A 147 8.01 7.54 8.80
CA LEU A 147 9.03 7.00 9.69
C LEU A 147 9.97 8.09 10.22
N ALA A 148 9.88 9.32 9.70
CA ALA A 148 10.65 10.43 10.20
C ALA A 148 10.35 10.66 11.70
N PRO A 149 11.36 10.92 12.53
CA PRO A 149 11.13 11.31 13.92
C PRO A 149 10.29 12.60 13.97
N PRO A 150 9.43 12.76 15.00
CA PRO A 150 8.65 13.99 15.12
C PRO A 150 9.61 15.19 15.17
N PRO A 151 9.21 16.32 14.58
CA PRO A 151 10.03 17.53 14.64
C PRO A 151 10.30 17.90 16.11
N PRO A 152 11.47 18.46 16.43
CA PRO A 152 11.78 18.88 17.79
C PRO A 152 10.71 19.86 18.27
N PRO A 153 10.34 19.81 19.55
CA PRO A 153 9.33 20.72 20.08
C PRO A 153 9.75 22.15 19.79
N VAL A 154 8.82 22.90 19.18
CA VAL A 154 9.04 24.34 18.95
C VAL A 154 9.30 25.00 20.31
N PRO A 155 10.42 25.70 20.50
CA PRO A 155 10.66 26.41 21.78
C PRO A 155 9.46 27.27 22.09
N ALA A 156 8.88 27.09 23.29
CA ALA A 156 7.80 27.92 23.73
C ALA A 156 8.25 29.39 23.60
N VAL A 157 7.54 30.15 22.78
CA VAL A 157 7.77 31.61 22.68
C VAL A 157 7.52 32.13 24.07
N ALA A 158 8.58 32.59 24.76
CA ALA A 158 8.47 33.21 26.05
C ALA A 158 7.42 34.35 25.96
N PRO A 159 6.49 34.47 26.92
CA PRO A 159 5.52 35.54 26.90
C PRO A 159 6.29 36.85 26.79
N ARG A 160 5.94 37.67 25.79
CA ARG A 160 6.47 39.03 25.69
C ARG A 160 6.18 39.68 27.02
N GLN A 161 7.22 40.05 27.77
CA GLN A 161 7.08 40.94 28.88
C GLN A 161 6.45 42.22 28.32
N GLU A 162 5.19 42.50 28.67
CA GLU A 162 4.60 43.81 28.47
C GLU A 162 5.50 44.81 29.17
N SER A 163 6.11 45.67 28.38
CA SER A 163 6.96 46.73 28.87
C SER A 163 6.12 47.61 29.77
N GLU A 164 6.51 47.69 31.04
CA GLU A 164 6.04 48.56 32.09
C GLU A 164 6.38 50.01 31.71
N GLN A 165 5.77 50.56 30.67
CA GLN A 165 5.97 51.92 30.18
C GLN A 165 4.68 52.75 30.12
N LEU A 166 3.72 52.49 31.01
CA LEU A 166 2.52 53.32 31.15
C LEU A 166 2.19 53.57 32.62
N ARG A 167 3.18 54.06 33.36
CA ARG A 167 2.93 54.69 34.66
C ARG A 167 3.78 55.95 34.78
N LEU A 168 3.47 56.97 34.02
CA LEU A 168 3.85 58.35 34.28
C LEU A 168 3.02 59.24 33.34
N LEU A 169 1.78 59.51 33.74
CA LEU A 169 1.02 60.77 33.53
C LEU A 169 -0.12 60.80 34.52
#